data_11975f9fd3a2d236efab34d6b48aabd3
#
_entry.id   11975f9fd3a2d236efab34d6b48aabd3
#
_cell.length_a   1.000
_cell.length_b   1.000
_cell.length_c   1.000
_cell.angle_alpha   90.00
_cell.angle_beta   90.00
_cell.angle_gamma   90.00
#
_symmetry.space_group_name_H-M   'P 1'
#
loop_
_entity.id
_entity.type
_entity.pdbx_description
1 polymer ?
#
loop_
_entity_poly.entity_id
_entity_poly.type
_entity_poly.pdbx_seq_one_letter_code
_entity_poly.pdbx_strand_id
1 'polypeptide(L)'
;MINTELQLHTDLFETDALEKAATRDGFGKGLVEAGDNDDNIVALCADLAESTRAHWFKEKYPERYVELGVAEQNLAAVASGLANYGKIPFMLSYAAFSPGRNWEQIRSTIALNDVPAKIVGAHAGVSVGPDGATHQALEDIATMRVVPNMTVVVPADSEEARKATLAIASNGKPSYIRLARAKTPVFTTKNTPFEVGQPQVVYRDDAPTIGIIACGSLVYQSIQLLIDLKNLISLHTQKLIIGLLSQKAIKSLKSFF
;
A
#
# COMPACT_ATOMS: atom_id res chain seq x y z
N MET A 1 -16.86 -15.65 -12.30
CA MET A 1 -17.75 -14.52 -11.97
C MET A 1 -17.03 -13.58 -10.98
N ILE A 2 -17.36 -12.28 -11.00
CA ILE A 2 -16.87 -11.35 -9.95
C ILE A 2 -17.40 -11.84 -8.60
N ASN A 3 -16.53 -11.80 -7.60
CA ASN A 3 -16.91 -12.13 -6.23
C ASN A 3 -17.75 -11.00 -5.61
N THR A 4 -19.03 -11.21 -5.48
CA THR A 4 -19.99 -10.21 -4.95
C THR A 4 -19.82 -9.95 -3.45
N GLU A 5 -19.19 -10.87 -2.70
CA GLU A 5 -18.92 -10.69 -1.27
C GLU A 5 -17.91 -9.58 -1.02
N LEU A 6 -17.07 -9.24 -2.03
CA LEU A 6 -16.12 -8.16 -1.93
C LEU A 6 -16.75 -6.77 -2.01
N GLN A 7 -18.02 -6.66 -2.40
CA GLN A 7 -18.75 -5.39 -2.50
C GLN A 7 -17.95 -4.31 -3.25
N LEU A 8 -17.39 -4.71 -4.40
CA LEU A 8 -16.68 -3.80 -5.30
C LEU A 8 -17.66 -2.86 -6.00
N HIS A 9 -17.13 -1.83 -6.65
CA HIS A 9 -17.95 -0.90 -7.43
C HIS A 9 -18.72 -1.64 -8.52
N THR A 10 -19.97 -1.24 -8.80
CA THR A 10 -20.84 -1.91 -9.79
C THR A 10 -20.30 -1.78 -11.20
N ASP A 11 -19.73 -0.61 -11.53
CA ASP A 11 -19.23 -0.25 -12.85
C ASP A 11 -17.75 -0.65 -13.06
N LEU A 12 -17.37 -1.78 -12.46
CA LEU A 12 -15.98 -2.27 -12.39
C LEU A 12 -15.29 -2.34 -13.76
N PHE A 13 -16.05 -2.58 -14.81
CA PHE A 13 -15.54 -2.71 -16.18
C PHE A 13 -15.61 -1.41 -17.01
N GLU A 14 -16.23 -0.37 -16.48
CA GLU A 14 -16.39 0.94 -17.13
C GLU A 14 -15.41 1.94 -16.52
N THR A 15 -14.16 1.93 -16.99
CA THR A 15 -13.05 2.72 -16.41
C THR A 15 -13.38 4.21 -16.29
N ASP A 16 -14.17 4.77 -17.19
CA ASP A 16 -14.53 6.19 -17.18
C ASP A 16 -15.67 6.51 -16.20
N ALA A 17 -16.42 5.52 -15.74
CA ALA A 17 -17.44 5.67 -14.71
C ALA A 17 -16.85 5.69 -13.29
N LEU A 18 -15.63 5.19 -13.11
CA LEU A 18 -14.97 5.14 -11.80
C LEU A 18 -14.23 6.44 -11.48
N GLU A 19 -14.35 6.89 -10.24
CA GLU A 19 -13.48 7.95 -9.71
C GLU A 19 -12.02 7.55 -9.85
N LYS A 20 -11.15 8.50 -10.23
CA LYS A 20 -9.70 8.28 -10.32
C LYS A 20 -8.98 9.05 -9.21
N ALA A 21 -8.33 8.34 -8.30
CA ALA A 21 -7.55 8.91 -7.21
C ALA A 21 -6.19 8.20 -7.05
N ALA A 22 -5.20 8.90 -6.51
CA ALA A 22 -3.91 8.29 -6.20
C ALA A 22 -3.96 7.57 -4.85
N THR A 23 -3.22 6.47 -4.70
CA THR A 23 -3.17 5.74 -3.43
C THR A 23 -2.62 6.60 -2.29
N ARG A 24 -1.74 7.58 -2.58
CA ARG A 24 -1.27 8.56 -1.58
C ARG A 24 -2.40 9.44 -1.02
N ASP A 25 -3.46 9.72 -1.81
CA ASP A 25 -4.60 10.50 -1.34
C ASP A 25 -5.42 9.69 -0.32
N GLY A 26 -5.61 8.39 -0.57
CA GLY A 26 -6.22 7.47 0.39
C GLY A 26 -5.38 7.33 1.67
N PHE A 27 -4.07 7.18 1.52
CA PHE A 27 -3.14 7.17 2.65
C PHE A 27 -3.27 8.44 3.51
N GLY A 28 -3.24 9.63 2.91
CA GLY A 28 -3.35 10.89 3.65
C GLY A 28 -4.66 10.99 4.44
N LYS A 29 -5.79 10.58 3.85
CA LYS A 29 -7.08 10.48 4.55
C LYS A 29 -7.00 9.47 5.71
N GLY A 30 -6.44 8.29 5.46
CA GLY A 30 -6.26 7.25 6.47
C GLY A 30 -5.33 7.67 7.62
N LEU A 31 -4.28 8.46 7.34
CA LEU A 31 -3.37 8.97 8.36
C LEU A 31 -4.07 9.97 9.30
N VAL A 32 -4.88 10.87 8.75
CA VAL A 32 -5.69 11.80 9.56
C VAL A 32 -6.69 11.03 10.41
N GLU A 33 -7.39 10.06 9.83
CA GLU A 33 -8.36 9.21 10.54
C GLU A 33 -7.68 8.35 11.63
N ALA A 34 -6.48 7.84 11.39
CA ALA A 34 -5.69 7.15 12.41
C ALA A 34 -5.33 8.08 13.57
N GLY A 35 -4.95 9.34 13.25
CA GLY A 35 -4.68 10.37 14.26
C GLY A 35 -5.90 10.79 15.07
N ASP A 36 -7.11 10.70 14.50
CA ASP A 36 -8.38 10.91 15.24
C ASP A 36 -8.63 9.80 16.27
N ASN A 37 -8.16 8.59 15.96
CA ASN A 37 -8.45 7.40 16.77
C ASN A 37 -7.38 7.12 17.84
N ASP A 38 -6.13 7.61 17.66
CA ASP A 38 -5.01 7.33 18.59
C ASP A 38 -4.03 8.50 18.64
N ASP A 39 -3.87 9.08 19.82
CA ASP A 39 -2.95 10.20 20.09
C ASP A 39 -1.46 9.78 20.07
N ASN A 40 -1.16 8.51 20.00
CA ASN A 40 0.20 8.03 19.79
C ASN A 40 0.65 8.06 18.34
N ILE A 41 -0.26 8.26 17.39
CA ILE A 41 0.10 8.47 15.98
C ILE A 41 0.87 9.78 15.84
N VAL A 42 2.07 9.69 15.26
CA VAL A 42 2.91 10.84 14.90
C VAL A 42 3.39 10.69 13.45
N ALA A 43 3.52 11.79 12.74
CA ALA A 43 4.01 11.80 11.37
C ALA A 43 5.38 12.49 11.31
N LEU A 44 6.35 11.84 10.70
CA LEU A 44 7.69 12.36 10.45
C LEU A 44 7.92 12.46 8.94
N CYS A 45 8.43 13.58 8.46
CA CYS A 45 8.60 13.80 7.03
C CYS A 45 10.01 14.25 6.68
N ALA A 46 10.44 13.87 5.48
CA ALA A 46 11.72 14.28 4.88
C ALA A 46 11.49 15.30 3.75
N ASP A 47 10.95 16.47 4.09
CA ASP A 47 10.68 17.61 3.18
C ASP A 47 9.74 17.28 2.00
N LEU A 48 8.76 16.39 2.22
CA LEU A 48 7.84 15.89 1.18
C LEU A 48 6.37 15.91 1.64
N ALA A 49 5.99 16.85 2.50
CA ALA A 49 4.69 16.89 3.15
C ALA A 49 3.50 16.91 2.16
N GLU A 50 3.52 17.78 1.13
CA GLU A 50 2.46 17.87 0.13
C GLU A 50 2.47 16.63 -0.79
N SER A 51 3.65 16.19 -1.19
CA SER A 51 3.81 15.05 -2.10
C SER A 51 3.28 13.75 -1.51
N THR A 52 3.48 13.55 -0.22
CA THR A 52 3.03 12.36 0.53
C THR A 52 1.65 12.50 1.15
N ARG A 53 1.04 13.69 1.09
CA ARG A 53 -0.21 14.07 1.78
C ARG A 53 -0.08 14.17 3.31
N ALA A 54 1.14 14.20 3.83
CA ALA A 54 1.38 14.41 5.26
C ALA A 54 0.93 15.80 5.74
N HIS A 55 0.84 16.79 4.84
CA HIS A 55 0.37 18.15 5.17
C HIS A 55 -1.06 18.14 5.75
N TRP A 56 -1.96 17.23 5.35
CA TRP A 56 -3.30 17.11 5.95
C TRP A 56 -3.23 16.73 7.44
N PHE A 57 -2.29 15.84 7.81
CA PHE A 57 -2.04 15.49 9.19
C PHE A 57 -1.38 16.66 9.95
N LYS A 58 -0.39 17.30 9.34
CA LYS A 58 0.29 18.49 9.90
C LYS A 58 -0.68 19.63 10.20
N GLU A 59 -1.62 19.91 9.29
CA GLU A 59 -2.63 20.98 9.48
C GLU A 59 -3.56 20.67 10.66
N LYS A 60 -3.93 19.41 10.85
CA LYS A 60 -4.84 19.00 11.92
C LYS A 60 -4.13 18.76 13.26
N TYR A 61 -2.92 18.23 13.23
CA TYR A 61 -2.13 17.82 14.40
C TYR A 61 -0.69 18.35 14.33
N PRO A 62 -0.48 19.67 14.35
CA PRO A 62 0.84 20.27 14.19
C PRO A 62 1.83 19.83 15.28
N GLU A 63 1.37 19.56 16.51
CA GLU A 63 2.19 19.10 17.64
C GLU A 63 2.60 17.62 17.53
N ARG A 64 2.00 16.86 16.60
CA ARG A 64 2.32 15.46 16.33
C ARG A 64 3.00 15.27 14.96
N TYR A 65 3.40 16.37 14.33
CA TYR A 65 4.14 16.37 13.08
C TYR A 65 5.57 16.84 13.29
N VAL A 66 6.54 16.09 12.74
CA VAL A 66 7.97 16.39 12.83
C VAL A 66 8.58 16.47 11.43
N GLU A 67 9.14 17.62 11.09
CA GLU A 67 9.90 17.81 9.86
C GLU A 67 11.38 17.59 10.14
N LEU A 68 12.03 16.68 9.42
CA LEU A 68 13.44 16.30 9.60
C LEU A 68 14.32 16.73 8.41
N GLY A 69 13.71 17.34 7.39
CA GLY A 69 14.42 17.66 6.15
C GLY A 69 14.85 16.41 5.36
N VAL A 70 15.66 16.60 4.35
CA VAL A 70 16.14 15.52 3.44
C VAL A 70 17.23 14.69 4.15
N ALA A 71 16.83 13.95 5.19
CA ALA A 71 17.72 13.18 6.06
C ALA A 71 17.10 11.81 6.40
N GLU A 72 16.94 10.93 5.40
CA GLU A 72 16.17 9.69 5.53
C GLU A 72 16.74 8.70 6.57
N GLN A 73 18.07 8.67 6.75
CA GLN A 73 18.68 7.85 7.82
C GLN A 73 18.27 8.37 9.19
N ASN A 74 18.30 9.69 9.40
CA ASN A 74 17.83 10.32 10.64
C ASN A 74 16.32 10.11 10.83
N LEU A 75 15.53 10.19 9.75
CA LEU A 75 14.10 9.88 9.74
C LEU A 75 13.81 8.50 10.35
N ALA A 76 14.56 7.47 9.93
CA ALA A 76 14.39 6.11 10.46
C ALA A 76 14.86 5.99 11.92
N ALA A 77 15.98 6.64 12.28
CA ALA A 77 16.50 6.60 13.65
C ALA A 77 15.54 7.29 14.65
N VAL A 78 15.02 8.46 14.28
CA VAL A 78 14.04 9.20 15.10
C VAL A 78 12.72 8.42 15.22
N ALA A 79 12.23 7.85 14.10
CA ALA A 79 11.03 7.00 14.11
C ALA A 79 11.21 5.79 15.03
N SER A 80 12.37 5.12 14.97
CA SER A 80 12.67 4.02 15.87
C SER A 80 12.66 4.46 17.36
N GLY A 81 13.29 5.59 17.67
CA GLY A 81 13.30 6.14 19.03
C GLY A 81 11.91 6.43 19.55
N LEU A 82 11.06 7.10 18.74
CA LEU A 82 9.67 7.40 19.09
C LEU A 82 8.85 6.11 19.28
N ALA A 83 9.06 5.11 18.43
CA ALA A 83 8.36 3.83 18.55
C ALA A 83 8.75 3.07 19.82
N ASN A 84 10.03 3.09 20.22
CA ASN A 84 10.49 2.53 21.50
C ASN A 84 9.94 3.31 22.71
N TYR A 85 9.58 4.59 22.52
CA TYR A 85 8.95 5.44 23.54
C TYR A 85 7.42 5.31 23.58
N GLY A 86 6.84 4.36 22.83
CA GLY A 86 5.40 4.08 22.84
C GLY A 86 4.58 4.86 21.82
N LYS A 87 5.22 5.59 20.88
CA LYS A 87 4.53 6.23 19.77
C LYS A 87 4.39 5.28 18.58
N ILE A 88 3.49 5.64 17.66
CA ILE A 88 3.27 4.96 16.39
C ILE A 88 3.68 5.91 15.26
N PRO A 89 4.98 5.98 14.95
CA PRO A 89 5.48 6.92 13.97
C PRO A 89 5.24 6.44 12.53
N PHE A 90 4.66 7.29 11.71
CA PHE A 90 4.62 7.18 10.26
C PHE A 90 5.77 8.02 9.69
N MET A 91 6.77 7.38 9.10
CA MET A 91 7.91 8.03 8.48
C MET A 91 7.74 8.10 6.96
N LEU A 92 7.69 9.32 6.42
CA LEU A 92 7.26 9.60 5.06
C LEU A 92 8.40 10.12 4.19
N SER A 93 8.62 9.44 3.08
CA SER A 93 9.49 9.89 1.98
C SER A 93 9.10 9.18 0.68
N TYR A 94 9.80 9.47 -0.42
CA TYR A 94 9.67 8.67 -1.64
C TYR A 94 10.33 7.30 -1.46
N ALA A 95 9.77 6.28 -2.10
CA ALA A 95 10.28 4.92 -2.00
C ALA A 95 11.76 4.78 -2.43
N ALA A 96 12.20 5.57 -3.41
CA ALA A 96 13.59 5.62 -3.83
C ALA A 96 14.55 6.07 -2.71
N PHE A 97 14.06 6.81 -1.72
CA PHE A 97 14.87 7.34 -0.62
C PHE A 97 14.58 6.67 0.72
N SER A 98 13.33 6.28 0.97
CA SER A 98 12.92 5.47 2.11
C SER A 98 12.00 4.33 1.59
N PRO A 99 12.52 3.09 1.45
CA PRO A 99 13.67 2.52 2.15
C PRO A 99 15.04 2.67 1.45
N GLY A 100 15.17 3.31 0.30
CA GLY A 100 16.42 3.24 -0.50
C GLY A 100 17.68 3.67 0.25
N ARG A 101 17.68 4.83 0.94
CA ARG A 101 18.85 5.35 1.68
C ARG A 101 18.96 4.88 3.11
N ASN A 102 17.85 4.48 3.74
CA ASN A 102 17.80 4.18 5.16
C ASN A 102 17.44 2.71 5.46
N TRP A 103 17.64 1.83 4.48
CA TRP A 103 17.29 0.41 4.61
C TRP A 103 18.01 -0.26 5.80
N GLU A 104 19.29 0.08 6.02
CA GLU A 104 20.06 -0.44 7.15
C GLU A 104 19.44 -0.02 8.48
N GLN A 105 19.10 1.28 8.65
CA GLN A 105 18.48 1.79 9.88
C GLN A 105 17.09 1.15 10.10
N ILE A 106 16.29 0.97 9.05
CA ILE A 106 15.01 0.26 9.15
C ILE A 106 15.24 -1.17 9.63
N ARG A 107 16.21 -1.87 9.05
CA ARG A 107 16.51 -3.26 9.41
C ARG A 107 17.00 -3.38 10.86
N SER A 108 17.98 -2.58 11.25
CA SER A 108 18.70 -2.73 12.52
C SER A 108 18.00 -2.06 13.70
N THR A 109 17.29 -0.95 13.50
CA THR A 109 16.69 -0.21 14.61
C THR A 109 15.17 -0.40 14.72
N ILE A 110 14.46 -0.64 13.61
CA ILE A 110 13.00 -0.80 13.60
C ILE A 110 12.62 -2.29 13.61
N ALA A 111 13.06 -3.03 12.59
CA ALA A 111 12.61 -4.40 12.40
C ALA A 111 13.22 -5.38 13.42
N LEU A 112 14.51 -5.22 13.75
CA LEU A 112 15.18 -6.05 14.75
C LEU A 112 14.54 -5.87 16.14
N ASN A 113 14.15 -4.65 16.49
CA ASN A 113 13.47 -4.32 17.74
C ASN A 113 11.95 -4.61 17.70
N ASP A 114 11.41 -5.01 16.55
CA ASP A 114 9.98 -5.32 16.32
C ASP A 114 9.05 -4.18 16.78
N VAL A 115 9.44 -2.92 16.56
CA VAL A 115 8.70 -1.73 17.01
C VAL A 115 7.70 -1.25 15.95
N PRO A 116 6.57 -0.61 16.33
CA PRO A 116 5.46 -0.28 15.45
C PRO A 116 5.68 0.95 14.54
N ALA A 117 6.89 1.13 14.01
CA ALA A 117 7.14 2.19 13.03
C ALA A 117 6.57 1.84 11.65
N LYS A 118 5.98 2.82 10.97
CA LYS A 118 5.32 2.69 9.67
C LYS A 118 6.14 3.42 8.61
N ILE A 119 6.75 2.66 7.74
CA ILE A 119 7.57 3.17 6.63
C ILE A 119 6.65 3.44 5.44
N VAL A 120 6.58 4.68 4.99
CA VAL A 120 5.74 5.10 3.86
C VAL A 120 6.62 5.37 2.65
N GLY A 121 6.64 4.44 1.70
CA GLY A 121 7.32 4.60 0.41
C GLY A 121 6.37 5.17 -0.64
N ALA A 122 6.33 6.51 -0.74
CA ALA A 122 5.52 7.19 -1.73
C ALA A 122 6.20 7.23 -3.10
N HIS A 123 5.41 7.49 -4.17
CA HIS A 123 5.90 7.66 -5.54
C HIS A 123 6.69 6.45 -6.06
N ALA A 124 6.35 5.24 -5.62
CA ALA A 124 7.04 4.02 -6.00
C ALA A 124 6.73 3.58 -7.44
N GLY A 125 7.67 2.87 -8.04
CA GLY A 125 7.54 2.26 -9.37
C GLY A 125 7.78 3.22 -10.54
N VAL A 126 7.53 2.74 -11.75
CA VAL A 126 7.74 3.49 -13.00
C VAL A 126 6.77 4.66 -13.18
N SER A 127 5.61 4.61 -12.51
CA SER A 127 4.55 5.62 -12.62
C SER A 127 4.82 6.92 -11.86
N VAL A 128 6.00 7.11 -11.30
CA VAL A 128 6.42 8.37 -10.69
C VAL A 128 6.36 9.53 -11.67
N GLY A 129 6.55 9.26 -12.96
CA GLY A 129 6.35 10.21 -14.05
C GLY A 129 7.54 11.18 -14.22
N PRO A 130 7.32 12.51 -14.17
CA PRO A 130 8.32 13.50 -14.60
C PRO A 130 9.59 13.53 -13.74
N ASP A 131 9.57 12.98 -12.53
CA ASP A 131 10.78 12.91 -11.69
C ASP A 131 11.86 11.96 -12.28
N GLY A 132 11.45 11.06 -13.17
CA GLY A 132 12.35 10.22 -13.97
C GLY A 132 13.02 9.08 -13.22
N ALA A 133 14.05 8.51 -13.85
CA ALA A 133 14.70 7.27 -13.42
C ALA A 133 15.28 7.30 -12.00
N THR A 134 15.74 8.47 -11.52
CA THR A 134 16.28 8.62 -10.17
C THR A 134 15.26 8.43 -9.04
N HIS A 135 13.96 8.46 -9.38
CA HIS A 135 12.85 8.35 -8.45
C HIS A 135 12.03 7.07 -8.66
N GLN A 136 12.32 6.30 -9.71
CA GLN A 136 11.62 5.05 -10.04
C GLN A 136 12.11 3.89 -9.16
N ALA A 137 11.55 3.77 -7.96
CA ALA A 137 11.85 2.64 -7.07
C ALA A 137 11.15 1.38 -7.57
N LEU A 138 11.91 0.41 -8.09
CA LEU A 138 11.41 -0.88 -8.56
C LEU A 138 11.70 -2.02 -7.58
N GLU A 139 12.69 -1.84 -6.72
CA GLU A 139 13.26 -2.82 -5.79
C GLU A 139 12.67 -2.74 -4.37
N ASP A 140 11.86 -1.74 -4.05
CA ASP A 140 11.35 -1.43 -2.73
C ASP A 140 10.57 -2.61 -2.10
N ILE A 141 9.68 -3.26 -2.85
CA ILE A 141 8.96 -4.44 -2.35
C ILE A 141 9.94 -5.58 -2.04
N ALA A 142 10.91 -5.84 -2.92
CA ALA A 142 11.87 -6.93 -2.73
C ALA A 142 12.74 -6.68 -1.49
N THR A 143 13.28 -5.47 -1.34
CA THR A 143 14.15 -5.10 -0.22
C THR A 143 13.43 -5.08 1.12
N MET A 144 12.15 -4.68 1.14
CA MET A 144 11.36 -4.66 2.37
C MET A 144 10.83 -6.06 2.76
N ARG A 145 10.55 -6.92 1.77
CA ARG A 145 10.07 -8.28 2.04
C ARG A 145 11.09 -9.21 2.67
N VAL A 146 12.38 -8.96 2.48
CA VAL A 146 13.44 -9.81 3.08
C VAL A 146 13.72 -9.44 4.54
N VAL A 147 13.25 -8.29 5.00
CA VAL A 147 13.44 -7.84 6.38
C VAL A 147 12.52 -8.63 7.31
N PRO A 148 13.05 -9.33 8.33
CA PRO A 148 12.24 -10.04 9.33
C PRO A 148 11.26 -9.09 10.05
N ASN A 149 10.13 -9.61 10.49
CA ASN A 149 9.06 -8.89 11.20
C ASN A 149 8.32 -7.83 10.36
N MET A 150 8.82 -7.46 9.19
CA MET A 150 8.24 -6.41 8.34
C MET A 150 6.94 -6.88 7.70
N THR A 151 5.88 -6.11 7.91
CA THR A 151 4.62 -6.23 7.15
C THR A 151 4.71 -5.34 5.92
N VAL A 152 4.54 -5.92 4.72
CA VAL A 152 4.58 -5.16 3.45
C VAL A 152 3.18 -5.11 2.85
N VAL A 153 2.67 -3.89 2.61
CA VAL A 153 1.34 -3.65 2.06
C VAL A 153 1.43 -2.80 0.78
N VAL A 154 0.75 -3.25 -0.27
CA VAL A 154 0.72 -2.59 -1.58
C VAL A 154 -0.74 -2.41 -1.99
N PRO A 155 -1.40 -1.32 -1.59
CA PRO A 155 -2.83 -1.10 -1.83
C PRO A 155 -3.15 -0.98 -3.32
N ALA A 156 -4.28 -1.52 -3.74
CA ALA A 156 -4.71 -1.55 -5.14
C ALA A 156 -5.26 -0.20 -5.62
N ASP A 157 -5.97 0.51 -4.75
CA ASP A 157 -6.53 1.83 -5.04
C ASP A 157 -6.52 2.76 -3.82
N SER A 158 -7.12 3.94 -3.96
CA SER A 158 -7.13 4.97 -2.92
C SER A 158 -7.92 4.56 -1.68
N GLU A 159 -9.06 3.88 -1.82
CA GLU A 159 -9.87 3.45 -0.67
C GLU A 159 -9.20 2.29 0.07
N GLU A 160 -8.60 1.35 -0.65
CA GLU A 160 -7.81 0.30 -0.01
C GLU A 160 -6.58 0.88 0.69
N ALA A 161 -5.94 1.94 0.14
CA ALA A 161 -4.83 2.63 0.81
C ALA A 161 -5.26 3.27 2.15
N ARG A 162 -6.47 3.86 2.22
CA ARG A 162 -7.03 4.37 3.48
C ARG A 162 -7.21 3.25 4.51
N LYS A 163 -7.81 2.13 4.11
CA LYS A 163 -8.01 0.97 4.99
C LYS A 163 -6.70 0.34 5.44
N ALA A 164 -5.75 0.20 4.52
CA ALA A 164 -4.43 -0.32 4.80
C ALA A 164 -3.70 0.54 5.83
N THR A 165 -3.81 1.86 5.72
CA THR A 165 -3.21 2.80 6.67
C THR A 165 -3.76 2.60 8.08
N LEU A 166 -5.09 2.48 8.22
CA LEU A 166 -5.74 2.21 9.51
C LEU A 166 -5.33 0.83 10.08
N ALA A 167 -5.29 -0.19 9.22
CA ALA A 167 -4.93 -1.54 9.64
C ALA A 167 -3.47 -1.64 10.13
N ILE A 168 -2.52 -0.97 9.44
CA ILE A 168 -1.13 -0.97 9.91
C ILE A 168 -0.94 -0.06 11.13
N ALA A 169 -1.72 1.01 11.29
CA ALA A 169 -1.66 1.87 12.47
C ALA A 169 -1.87 1.08 13.76
N SER A 170 -2.78 0.11 13.74
CA SER A 170 -3.19 -0.68 14.91
C SER A 170 -2.51 -2.06 15.06
N ASN A 171 -1.67 -2.50 14.09
CA ASN A 171 -1.15 -3.87 14.07
C ASN A 171 0.02 -4.14 15.04
N GLY A 172 0.56 -3.12 15.70
CA GLY A 172 1.67 -3.23 16.63
C GLY A 172 3.01 -3.70 16.03
N LYS A 173 3.15 -3.71 14.69
CA LYS A 173 4.31 -4.27 13.98
C LYS A 173 4.99 -3.24 13.07
N PRO A 174 6.30 -3.41 12.77
CA PRO A 174 6.93 -2.65 11.70
C PRO A 174 6.20 -2.93 10.39
N SER A 175 5.87 -1.86 9.65
CA SER A 175 5.10 -1.99 8.43
C SER A 175 5.61 -1.06 7.33
N TYR A 176 5.67 -1.56 6.10
CA TYR A 176 5.93 -0.78 4.91
C TYR A 176 4.66 -0.68 4.07
N ILE A 177 4.25 0.53 3.73
CA ILE A 177 3.16 0.79 2.80
C ILE A 177 3.69 1.46 1.55
N ARG A 178 3.40 0.85 0.38
CA ARG A 178 3.83 1.33 -0.93
C ARG A 178 2.73 2.15 -1.59
N LEU A 179 3.03 3.39 -1.97
CA LEU A 179 2.06 4.30 -2.57
C LEU A 179 2.50 4.75 -3.96
N ALA A 180 1.54 4.80 -4.89
CA ALA A 180 1.73 5.32 -6.23
C ALA A 180 1.40 6.82 -6.31
N ARG A 181 2.05 7.53 -7.26
CA ARG A 181 1.76 8.93 -7.60
C ARG A 181 0.58 9.05 -8.56
N ALA A 182 0.52 8.17 -9.55
CA ALA A 182 -0.49 8.21 -10.58
C ALA A 182 -1.89 7.96 -10.01
N LYS A 183 -2.88 8.66 -10.56
CA LYS A 183 -4.29 8.38 -10.27
C LYS A 183 -4.71 7.11 -10.99
N THR A 184 -5.38 6.22 -10.27
CA THR A 184 -5.93 4.97 -10.79
C THR A 184 -7.42 4.89 -10.46
N PRO A 185 -8.22 4.10 -11.19
CA PRO A 185 -9.61 3.87 -10.83
C PRO A 185 -9.75 3.37 -9.40
N VAL A 186 -10.71 3.92 -8.67
CA VAL A 186 -11.09 3.48 -7.32
C VAL A 186 -12.23 2.49 -7.49
N PHE A 187 -11.92 1.22 -7.39
CA PHE A 187 -12.85 0.11 -7.62
C PHE A 187 -13.28 -0.60 -6.34
N THR A 188 -12.53 -0.42 -5.25
CA THR A 188 -12.95 -0.87 -3.93
C THR A 188 -13.86 0.18 -3.28
N THR A 189 -14.76 -0.27 -2.39
CA THR A 189 -15.71 0.59 -1.68
C THR A 189 -15.42 0.61 -0.18
N LYS A 190 -16.09 1.47 0.58
CA LYS A 190 -16.00 1.47 2.05
C LYS A 190 -16.35 0.10 2.66
N ASN A 191 -17.23 -0.64 2.00
CA ASN A 191 -17.70 -1.95 2.45
C ASN A 191 -16.84 -3.11 1.97
N THR A 192 -15.93 -2.90 1.01
CA THR A 192 -15.01 -3.96 0.58
C THR A 192 -14.17 -4.43 1.77
N PRO A 193 -14.17 -5.72 2.12
CA PRO A 193 -13.36 -6.23 3.22
C PRO A 193 -11.86 -5.96 2.99
N PHE A 194 -11.14 -5.65 4.05
CA PHE A 194 -9.68 -5.52 4.01
C PHE A 194 -9.06 -6.06 5.30
N GLU A 195 -8.16 -7.00 5.18
CA GLU A 195 -7.36 -7.54 6.28
C GLU A 195 -5.93 -7.77 5.82
N VAL A 196 -4.97 -7.26 6.59
CA VAL A 196 -3.54 -7.46 6.28
C VAL A 196 -3.19 -8.93 6.40
N GLY A 197 -2.72 -9.51 5.30
CA GLY A 197 -2.33 -10.91 5.28
C GLY A 197 -3.34 -11.84 4.63
N GLN A 198 -4.55 -11.38 4.35
CA GLN A 198 -5.58 -12.17 3.69
C GLN A 198 -5.65 -11.85 2.20
N PRO A 199 -5.44 -12.85 1.33
CA PRO A 199 -5.66 -12.67 -0.10
C PRO A 199 -7.15 -12.64 -0.40
N GLN A 200 -7.56 -11.84 -1.39
CA GLN A 200 -8.93 -11.77 -1.86
C GLN A 200 -9.02 -12.32 -3.27
N VAL A 201 -9.97 -13.21 -3.51
CA VAL A 201 -10.29 -13.69 -4.86
C VAL A 201 -11.32 -12.75 -5.47
N VAL A 202 -10.88 -11.91 -6.40
CA VAL A 202 -11.72 -10.89 -7.06
C VAL A 202 -12.61 -11.51 -8.14
N TYR A 203 -12.07 -12.48 -8.87
CA TYR A 203 -12.79 -13.17 -9.93
C TYR A 203 -12.49 -14.66 -9.90
N ARG A 204 -13.51 -15.48 -10.13
CA ARG A 204 -13.37 -16.93 -10.24
C ARG A 204 -14.28 -17.48 -11.35
N ASP A 205 -13.76 -18.40 -12.11
CA ASP A 205 -14.52 -19.22 -13.06
C ASP A 205 -14.69 -20.65 -12.53
N ASP A 206 -15.64 -21.43 -13.09
CA ASP A 206 -16.02 -22.74 -12.57
C ASP A 206 -14.90 -23.80 -12.66
N ALA A 207 -14.02 -23.68 -13.65
CA ALA A 207 -12.88 -24.56 -13.77
C ALA A 207 -11.65 -23.79 -14.33
N PRO A 208 -10.98 -22.99 -13.49
CA PRO A 208 -9.90 -22.09 -13.90
C PRO A 208 -8.67 -22.87 -14.37
N THR A 209 -8.07 -22.41 -15.47
CA THR A 209 -6.83 -22.96 -16.03
C THR A 209 -5.66 -21.99 -15.92
N ILE A 210 -5.96 -20.70 -15.67
CA ILE A 210 -4.96 -19.63 -15.48
C ILE A 210 -5.25 -18.94 -14.16
N GLY A 211 -4.21 -18.69 -13.36
CA GLY A 211 -4.27 -17.86 -12.17
C GLY A 211 -3.48 -16.57 -12.37
N ILE A 212 -4.08 -15.42 -12.04
CA ILE A 212 -3.38 -14.14 -11.97
C ILE A 212 -3.32 -13.70 -10.50
N ILE A 213 -2.11 -13.37 -10.05
CA ILE A 213 -1.84 -12.83 -8.74
C ILE A 213 -1.30 -11.42 -8.94
N ALA A 214 -1.96 -10.43 -8.36
CA ALA A 214 -1.61 -9.03 -8.50
C ALA A 214 -1.64 -8.29 -7.17
N CYS A 215 -0.91 -7.17 -7.07
CA CYS A 215 -0.98 -6.21 -5.97
C CYS A 215 -0.83 -4.79 -6.51
N GLY A 216 -1.26 -3.81 -5.72
CA GLY A 216 -1.20 -2.42 -6.13
C GLY A 216 -2.13 -2.11 -7.33
N SER A 217 -1.82 -1.08 -8.07
CA SER A 217 -2.61 -0.63 -9.23
C SER A 217 -2.76 -1.69 -10.33
N LEU A 218 -1.89 -2.70 -10.37
CA LEU A 218 -1.98 -3.79 -11.33
C LEU A 218 -3.19 -4.71 -11.10
N VAL A 219 -3.81 -4.68 -9.93
CA VAL A 219 -5.05 -5.43 -9.66
C VAL A 219 -6.16 -4.98 -10.61
N TYR A 220 -6.39 -3.67 -10.72
CA TYR A 220 -7.40 -3.16 -11.65
C TYR A 220 -7.09 -3.49 -13.11
N GLN A 221 -5.83 -3.37 -13.52
CA GLN A 221 -5.40 -3.75 -14.86
C GLN A 221 -5.61 -5.26 -15.12
N SER A 222 -5.39 -6.10 -14.12
CA SER A 222 -5.68 -7.53 -14.22
C SER A 222 -7.17 -7.82 -14.37
N ILE A 223 -8.04 -7.01 -13.76
CA ILE A 223 -9.50 -7.09 -13.93
C ILE A 223 -9.88 -6.70 -15.37
N GLN A 224 -9.29 -5.62 -15.91
CA GLN A 224 -9.53 -5.21 -17.30
C GLN A 224 -9.07 -6.27 -18.29
N LEU A 225 -7.96 -6.93 -18.05
CA LEU A 225 -7.47 -8.03 -18.87
C LEU A 225 -8.50 -9.17 -19.02
N LEU A 226 -9.39 -9.39 -18.03
CA LEU A 226 -10.47 -10.37 -18.14
C LEU A 226 -11.41 -10.09 -19.31
N ILE A 227 -11.72 -8.80 -19.57
CA ILE A 227 -12.57 -8.40 -20.68
C ILE A 227 -11.87 -8.71 -22.00
N ASP A 228 -10.60 -8.31 -22.11
CA ASP A 228 -9.81 -8.52 -23.32
C ASP A 228 -9.65 -10.00 -23.61
N LEU A 229 -9.35 -10.81 -22.60
CA LEU A 229 -9.26 -12.26 -22.77
C LEU A 229 -10.60 -12.90 -23.16
N LYS A 230 -11.73 -12.45 -22.59
CA LYS A 230 -13.05 -12.95 -22.99
C LYS A 230 -13.40 -12.58 -24.43
N ASN A 231 -13.02 -11.38 -24.87
CA ASN A 231 -13.26 -10.91 -26.24
C ASN A 231 -12.35 -11.60 -27.27
N LEU A 232 -11.09 -11.85 -26.91
CA LEU A 232 -10.12 -12.52 -27.78
C LEU A 232 -10.37 -14.04 -27.90
N ILE A 233 -10.99 -14.66 -26.89
CA ILE A 233 -11.12 -16.11 -26.76
C ILE A 233 -12.61 -16.49 -26.76
N SER A 234 -13.32 -16.05 -27.79
CA SER A 234 -14.69 -16.56 -28.07
C SER A 234 -14.69 -18.07 -28.43
N LEU A 235 -13.57 -18.72 -28.45
CA LEU A 235 -13.42 -20.06 -29.01
C LEU A 235 -12.96 -21.17 -28.05
N HIS A 236 -12.50 -20.98 -26.83
CA HIS A 236 -12.30 -22.09 -25.86
C HIS A 236 -11.89 -21.59 -24.48
N THR A 237 -12.78 -21.81 -23.50
CA THR A 237 -12.54 -22.03 -22.07
C THR A 237 -11.20 -21.54 -21.48
N GLN A 238 -11.12 -20.31 -21.01
CA GLN A 238 -10.06 -19.94 -20.08
C GLN A 238 -10.67 -19.49 -18.74
N LYS A 239 -10.08 -19.99 -17.69
CA LYS A 239 -10.55 -19.91 -16.31
C LYS A 239 -9.48 -19.16 -15.50
N LEU A 240 -9.85 -18.06 -14.88
CA LEU A 240 -8.94 -17.11 -14.30
C LEU A 240 -9.26 -16.87 -12.83
N ILE A 241 -8.22 -16.78 -11.99
CA ILE A 241 -8.31 -16.34 -10.60
C ILE A 241 -7.44 -15.10 -10.43
N ILE A 242 -7.99 -14.01 -9.90
CA ILE A 242 -7.24 -12.80 -9.54
C ILE A 242 -7.32 -12.65 -8.03
N GLY A 243 -6.18 -12.53 -7.37
CA GLY A 243 -6.08 -12.37 -5.93
C GLY A 243 -5.15 -11.22 -5.52
N LEU A 244 -5.51 -10.55 -4.43
CA LEU A 244 -4.70 -9.55 -3.76
C LEU A 244 -3.74 -10.23 -2.78
N LEU A 245 -2.46 -9.86 -2.77
CA LEU A 245 -1.47 -10.50 -1.91
C LEU A 245 -0.87 -9.54 -0.89
N SER A 246 -0.90 -9.97 0.36
CA SER A 246 0.06 -9.55 1.37
C SER A 246 1.13 -10.63 1.60
N GLN A 247 2.23 -10.27 2.26
CA GLN A 247 3.36 -11.16 2.48
C GLN A 247 3.00 -12.49 3.21
N LYS A 248 1.98 -12.52 4.06
CA LYS A 248 1.50 -13.74 4.74
C LYS A 248 0.68 -14.65 3.82
N ALA A 249 0.09 -14.12 2.77
CA ALA A 249 -0.84 -14.85 1.88
C ALA A 249 -0.17 -15.95 1.04
N ILE A 250 1.14 -15.90 0.83
CA ILE A 250 1.85 -16.93 0.05
C ILE A 250 1.74 -18.32 0.70
N LYS A 251 1.64 -18.38 2.04
CA LYS A 251 1.46 -19.66 2.74
C LYS A 251 0.06 -20.25 2.59
N SER A 252 -0.97 -19.41 2.46
CA SER A 252 -2.35 -19.86 2.27
C SER A 252 -2.70 -20.20 0.82
N LEU A 253 -1.90 -19.75 -0.16
CA LEU A 253 -2.10 -20.08 -1.58
C LEU A 253 -1.96 -21.58 -1.87
N LYS A 254 -1.22 -22.34 -1.06
CA LYS A 254 -1.11 -23.81 -1.23
C LYS A 254 -2.45 -24.55 -1.12
N SER A 255 -3.49 -23.92 -0.57
CA SER A 255 -4.84 -24.50 -0.49
C SER A 255 -5.73 -24.13 -1.69
N PHE A 256 -5.25 -23.28 -2.63
CA PHE A 256 -5.99 -22.84 -3.81
C PHE A 256 -5.53 -23.49 -5.12
N PHE A 257 -4.41 -24.22 -5.07
CA PHE A 257 -3.89 -25.06 -6.16
C PHE A 257 -3.92 -26.56 -5.70
#